data_5249d7d76ed9e9a3e0ad849f53a8dac0
#
_entry.id   5249d7d76ed9e9a3e0ad849f53a8dac0
#
_cell.length_a   1.000
_cell.length_b   1.000
_cell.length_c   1.000
_cell.angle_alpha   90.00
_cell.angle_beta   90.00
_cell.angle_gamma   90.00
#
_symmetry.space_group_name_H-M   'P 1'
#
loop_
_entity.id
_entity.type
_entity.pdbx_description
1 polymer ?
#
loop_
_entity_poly.entity_id
_entity_poly.type
_entity_poly.pdbx_seq_one_letter_code
_entity_poly.pdbx_strand_id
1 'polypeptide(L)'
;MKMNNIALATVMAMGLGMASFANAADQGSGKVTFTGSIIDAPCSIAPDSLDQTVNLGAVSNVVLGANGNTGVSTPVPFSIELQDCVVATPGSAPKVTVTFTGAESSLADGAGSLGMIGTAQGAYILMSQADGAKVELNVPTGEQTVSNGNNTLSFTAALKGGGAGATIVPGSFQVPTNFVLAYQ
;
A
#
# COMPACT_ATOMS: atom_id res chain seq x y z
N MET A 1 -21.43 101.66 29.30
CA MET A 1 -22.87 101.37 29.33
C MET A 1 -23.14 99.96 28.78
N LYS A 2 -23.84 99.17 29.64
CA LYS A 2 -24.65 97.97 29.31
C LYS A 2 -23.96 96.81 28.62
N MET A 3 -23.54 95.84 29.38
CA MET A 3 -24.15 94.50 29.64
C MET A 3 -25.05 93.96 28.53
N ASN A 4 -24.75 92.73 28.07
CA ASN A 4 -25.67 91.59 28.20
C ASN A 4 -24.98 90.28 27.94
N ASN A 5 -25.19 89.41 28.88
CA ASN A 5 -24.90 87.97 28.85
C ASN A 5 -25.64 87.24 27.72
N ILE A 6 -25.10 86.10 27.25
CA ILE A 6 -25.87 84.95 26.96
C ILE A 6 -24.90 83.76 26.81
N ALA A 7 -24.95 82.93 27.79
CA ALA A 7 -25.13 81.50 27.87
C ALA A 7 -24.30 80.59 26.93
N LEU A 8 -23.44 79.96 27.59
CA LEU A 8 -22.74 78.71 27.25
C LEU A 8 -23.75 77.60 27.01
N ALA A 9 -23.63 76.90 25.87
CA ALA A 9 -24.20 75.62 25.72
C ALA A 9 -23.11 74.68 25.21
N THR A 10 -22.48 74.04 26.15
CA THR A 10 -21.58 72.88 25.89
C THR A 10 -22.40 71.65 25.51
N VAL A 11 -22.36 71.28 24.25
CA VAL A 11 -22.85 69.94 23.81
C VAL A 11 -21.68 69.00 23.87
N MET A 12 -21.62 68.15 24.90
CA MET A 12 -20.80 66.99 24.95
C MET A 12 -21.42 65.95 24.01
N ALA A 13 -20.85 65.79 22.83
CA ALA A 13 -21.09 64.64 22.01
C ALA A 13 -20.33 63.42 22.59
N MET A 14 -21.00 62.60 23.37
CA MET A 14 -20.50 61.27 23.73
C MET A 14 -20.44 60.37 22.43
N GLY A 15 -19.25 60.28 21.87
CA GLY A 15 -18.95 59.28 20.84
C GLY A 15 -19.01 57.88 21.45
N LEU A 16 -20.12 57.21 21.30
CA LEU A 16 -20.21 55.78 21.51
C LEU A 16 -19.34 55.10 20.43
N GLY A 17 -18.10 54.79 20.80
CA GLY A 17 -17.24 53.92 20.03
C GLY A 17 -17.87 52.53 19.97
N MET A 18 -18.54 52.24 18.87
CA MET A 18 -18.89 50.86 18.53
C MET A 18 -17.58 50.13 18.30
N ALA A 19 -17.09 49.41 19.31
CA ALA A 19 -16.06 48.37 19.12
C ALA A 19 -16.65 47.32 18.20
N SER A 20 -16.32 47.40 16.92
CA SER A 20 -16.54 46.32 15.97
C SER A 20 -15.71 45.13 16.44
N PHE A 21 -16.36 44.19 17.10
CA PHE A 21 -15.76 42.88 17.29
C PHE A 21 -15.62 42.27 15.89
N ALA A 22 -14.44 42.42 15.31
CA ALA A 22 -14.08 41.65 14.14
C ALA A 22 -14.08 40.19 14.58
N ASN A 23 -15.19 39.50 14.34
CA ASN A 23 -15.18 38.04 14.34
C ASN A 23 -14.19 37.62 13.26
N ALA A 24 -13.00 37.23 13.69
CA ALA A 24 -12.10 36.49 12.79
C ALA A 24 -12.87 35.23 12.38
N ALA A 25 -13.46 35.29 11.19
CA ALA A 25 -14.07 34.12 10.60
C ALA A 25 -13.01 33.02 10.54
N ASP A 26 -13.30 31.87 11.11
CA ASP A 26 -12.47 30.68 11.04
C ASP A 26 -12.27 30.37 9.55
N GLN A 27 -11.09 30.68 9.03
CA GLN A 27 -10.80 30.60 7.57
C GLN A 27 -10.51 29.20 7.09
N GLY A 28 -10.80 28.21 7.89
CA GLY A 28 -10.69 26.80 7.56
C GLY A 28 -10.21 25.98 8.74
N SER A 29 -10.94 24.92 9.01
CA SER A 29 -10.55 23.89 9.97
C SER A 29 -10.48 22.55 9.26
N GLY A 30 -9.57 21.69 9.70
CA GLY A 30 -9.40 20.34 9.15
C GLY A 30 -9.12 19.36 10.27
N LYS A 31 -9.38 18.09 10.02
CA LYS A 31 -9.04 16.97 10.90
C LYS A 31 -7.90 16.18 10.27
N VAL A 32 -6.85 15.93 11.03
CA VAL A 32 -5.78 14.99 10.68
C VAL A 32 -5.85 13.84 11.67
N THR A 33 -5.88 12.62 11.16
CA THR A 33 -5.88 11.42 11.99
C THR A 33 -4.57 10.66 11.71
N PHE A 34 -3.80 10.40 12.77
CA PHE A 34 -2.60 9.59 12.72
C PHE A 34 -2.94 8.18 13.16
N THR A 35 -2.52 7.19 12.37
CA THR A 35 -2.68 5.77 12.69
C THR A 35 -1.35 5.06 12.54
N GLY A 36 -1.13 4.03 13.34
CA GLY A 36 0.10 3.25 13.31
C GLY A 36 0.03 2.11 14.32
N SER A 37 1.01 1.22 14.29
CA SER A 37 1.19 0.14 15.25
C SER A 37 2.65 0.08 15.71
N ILE A 38 2.86 -0.41 16.92
CA ILE A 38 4.19 -0.75 17.44
C ILE A 38 4.30 -2.26 17.39
N ILE A 39 5.36 -2.76 16.74
CA ILE A 39 5.63 -4.20 16.59
C ILE A 39 6.97 -4.55 17.23
N ASP A 40 7.10 -5.78 17.68
CA ASP A 40 8.39 -6.32 18.16
C ASP A 40 9.10 -7.00 16.98
N ALA A 41 9.87 -6.21 16.25
CA ALA A 41 10.60 -6.64 15.06
C ALA A 41 11.88 -5.82 14.89
N PRO A 42 12.95 -6.37 14.28
CA PRO A 42 14.20 -5.65 14.05
C PRO A 42 14.09 -4.55 13.00
N CYS A 43 13.03 -4.56 12.19
CA CYS A 43 12.75 -3.58 11.11
C CYS A 43 11.33 -3.05 11.20
N SER A 44 11.12 -1.85 10.69
CA SER A 44 9.80 -1.31 10.35
C SER A 44 9.46 -1.60 8.89
N ILE A 45 8.18 -1.79 8.57
CA ILE A 45 7.73 -1.86 7.18
C ILE A 45 7.42 -0.45 6.71
N ALA A 46 7.93 -0.06 5.54
CA ALA A 46 7.62 1.24 4.95
C ALA A 46 6.10 1.39 4.73
N PRO A 47 5.51 2.56 5.01
CA PRO A 47 4.06 2.78 4.88
C PRO A 47 3.51 2.42 3.51
N ASP A 48 4.26 2.74 2.44
CA ASP A 48 3.87 2.45 1.05
C ASP A 48 3.88 0.94 0.73
N SER A 49 4.54 0.12 1.56
CA SER A 49 4.57 -1.34 1.42
C SER A 49 3.46 -2.05 2.21
N LEU A 50 2.78 -1.35 3.14
CA LEU A 50 1.68 -1.91 3.94
C LEU A 50 0.40 -2.09 3.12
N ASP A 51 0.17 -1.20 2.15
CA ASP A 51 -1.01 -1.24 1.26
C ASP A 51 -0.58 -0.78 -0.14
N GLN A 52 -0.28 -1.72 -1.01
CA GLN A 52 0.20 -1.47 -2.36
C GLN A 52 -0.66 -2.18 -3.40
N THR A 53 -0.80 -1.58 -4.56
CA THR A 53 -1.47 -2.18 -5.71
C THR A 53 -0.47 -2.50 -6.80
N VAL A 54 -0.35 -3.78 -7.15
CA VAL A 54 0.47 -4.25 -8.28
C VAL A 54 -0.41 -4.37 -9.52
N ASN A 55 -0.19 -3.51 -10.49
CA ASN A 55 -0.95 -3.51 -11.74
C ASN A 55 -0.30 -4.41 -12.77
N LEU A 56 -0.91 -5.55 -13.06
CA LEU A 56 -0.44 -6.51 -14.07
C LEU A 56 -0.78 -6.11 -15.51
N GLY A 57 -1.50 -5.00 -15.70
CA GLY A 57 -1.87 -4.47 -17.01
C GLY A 57 -2.95 -5.29 -17.73
N ALA A 58 -3.10 -5.02 -19.02
CA ALA A 58 -3.98 -5.78 -19.90
C ALA A 58 -3.18 -6.88 -20.60
N VAL A 59 -3.43 -8.13 -20.24
CA VAL A 59 -2.75 -9.29 -20.80
C VAL A 59 -3.63 -9.97 -21.84
N SER A 60 -3.09 -10.22 -23.03
CA SER A 60 -3.81 -10.89 -24.10
C SER A 60 -4.10 -12.35 -23.75
N ASN A 61 -5.34 -12.78 -23.97
CA ASN A 61 -5.73 -14.19 -23.86
C ASN A 61 -4.93 -15.11 -24.81
N VAL A 62 -4.45 -14.60 -25.95
CA VAL A 62 -3.59 -15.36 -26.87
C VAL A 62 -2.24 -15.67 -26.24
N VAL A 63 -1.67 -14.74 -25.46
CA VAL A 63 -0.41 -14.96 -24.73
C VAL A 63 -0.59 -16.07 -23.69
N LEU A 64 -1.66 -15.99 -22.89
CA LEU A 64 -1.94 -17.00 -21.84
C LEU A 64 -2.34 -18.36 -22.44
N GLY A 65 -3.00 -18.35 -23.59
CA GLY A 65 -3.42 -19.54 -24.33
C GLY A 65 -2.30 -20.27 -25.08
N ALA A 66 -1.11 -19.68 -25.17
CA ALA A 66 0.03 -20.29 -25.84
C ALA A 66 0.43 -21.64 -25.19
N ASN A 67 0.98 -22.55 -25.99
CA ASN A 67 1.51 -23.83 -25.51
C ASN A 67 0.51 -24.68 -24.69
N GLY A 68 -0.77 -24.68 -25.08
CA GLY A 68 -1.81 -25.44 -24.35
C GLY A 68 -2.22 -24.76 -23.05
N ASN A 69 -2.41 -23.45 -23.08
CA ASN A 69 -2.79 -22.60 -21.95
C ASN A 69 -1.75 -22.56 -20.80
N THR A 70 -0.46 -22.65 -21.13
CA THR A 70 0.63 -22.51 -20.15
C THR A 70 1.44 -21.22 -20.35
N GLY A 71 0.97 -20.32 -21.24
CA GLY A 71 1.64 -19.06 -21.52
C GLY A 71 1.70 -18.16 -20.29
N VAL A 72 2.74 -17.33 -20.22
CA VAL A 72 3.02 -16.42 -19.09
C VAL A 72 3.13 -15.00 -19.63
N SER A 73 2.53 -14.05 -18.91
CA SER A 73 2.69 -12.62 -19.20
C SER A 73 4.09 -12.13 -18.80
N THR A 74 4.44 -10.93 -19.24
CA THR A 74 5.63 -10.24 -18.73
C THR A 74 5.52 -10.08 -17.21
N PRO A 75 6.51 -10.50 -16.43
CA PRO A 75 6.52 -10.30 -14.99
C PRO A 75 6.58 -8.82 -14.61
N VAL A 76 5.79 -8.42 -13.64
CA VAL A 76 5.77 -7.07 -13.05
C VAL A 76 6.48 -7.13 -11.71
N PRO A 77 7.54 -6.34 -11.49
CA PRO A 77 8.23 -6.31 -10.20
C PRO A 77 7.40 -5.57 -9.15
N PHE A 78 7.51 -6.03 -7.91
CA PHE A 78 7.04 -5.33 -6.71
C PHE A 78 7.98 -5.62 -5.55
N SER A 79 7.97 -4.78 -4.52
CA SER A 79 8.87 -4.92 -3.38
C SER A 79 8.18 -4.64 -2.06
N ILE A 80 8.73 -5.20 -0.99
CA ILE A 80 8.42 -4.84 0.38
C ILE A 80 9.65 -4.14 0.95
N GLU A 81 9.50 -2.86 1.25
CA GLU A 81 10.56 -2.03 1.78
C GLU A 81 10.58 -2.12 3.31
N LEU A 82 11.73 -2.47 3.85
CA LEU A 82 12.00 -2.48 5.28
C LEU A 82 12.87 -1.28 5.63
N GLN A 83 12.54 -0.59 6.70
CA GLN A 83 13.21 0.63 7.15
C GLN A 83 13.69 0.48 8.59
N ASP A 84 14.70 1.28 8.94
CA ASP A 84 15.24 1.39 10.30
C ASP A 84 15.61 0.04 10.91
N CYS A 85 16.11 -0.89 10.10
CA CYS A 85 16.54 -2.19 10.58
C CYS A 85 17.76 -2.05 11.50
N VAL A 86 17.71 -2.74 12.63
CA VAL A 86 18.79 -2.78 13.63
C VAL A 86 19.25 -4.22 13.81
N VAL A 87 20.48 -4.49 13.43
CA VAL A 87 21.15 -5.77 13.64
C VAL A 87 21.95 -5.67 14.96
N ALA A 88 21.41 -6.29 16.00
CA ALA A 88 21.94 -6.16 17.36
C ALA A 88 23.34 -6.78 17.56
N THR A 89 23.69 -7.79 16.76
CA THR A 89 24.97 -8.52 16.91
C THR A 89 25.72 -8.54 15.58
N PRO A 90 26.89 -7.89 15.48
CA PRO A 90 27.74 -8.01 14.30
C PRO A 90 28.09 -9.47 14.01
N GLY A 91 27.85 -9.93 12.78
CA GLY A 91 28.10 -11.29 12.34
C GLY A 91 26.94 -12.27 12.52
N SER A 92 25.85 -11.86 13.17
CA SER A 92 24.59 -12.61 13.27
C SER A 92 23.46 -11.77 12.69
N ALA A 93 23.52 -11.49 11.40
CA ALA A 93 22.47 -10.73 10.72
C ALA A 93 21.16 -11.54 10.74
N PRO A 94 20.05 -10.95 11.21
CA PRO A 94 18.76 -11.62 11.20
C PRO A 94 18.36 -11.94 9.75
N LYS A 95 17.70 -13.05 9.60
CA LYS A 95 17.11 -13.44 8.33
C LYS A 95 15.61 -13.18 8.37
N VAL A 96 15.05 -12.77 7.25
CA VAL A 96 13.62 -12.56 7.09
C VAL A 96 13.06 -13.52 6.05
N THR A 97 11.91 -14.07 6.34
CA THR A 97 11.07 -14.81 5.38
C THR A 97 9.73 -14.09 5.24
N VAL A 98 9.10 -14.23 4.10
CA VAL A 98 7.77 -13.67 3.82
C VAL A 98 6.81 -14.81 3.56
N THR A 99 5.66 -14.80 4.21
CA THR A 99 4.58 -15.74 3.93
C THR A 99 3.41 -14.96 3.34
N PHE A 100 3.02 -15.30 2.12
CA PHE A 100 1.86 -14.71 1.45
C PHE A 100 0.62 -15.56 1.67
N THR A 101 -0.53 -14.91 1.91
CA THR A 101 -1.83 -15.54 2.09
C THR A 101 -2.86 -14.88 1.20
N GLY A 102 -3.74 -15.67 0.60
CA GLY A 102 -4.78 -15.17 -0.32
C GLY A 102 -5.64 -16.29 -0.85
N ALA A 103 -6.50 -15.97 -1.81
CA ALA A 103 -7.31 -16.97 -2.48
C ALA A 103 -6.42 -17.85 -3.37
N GLU A 104 -6.36 -19.14 -3.07
CA GLU A 104 -5.58 -20.08 -3.87
C GLU A 104 -6.30 -20.42 -5.19
N SER A 105 -5.51 -20.66 -6.24
CA SER A 105 -6.01 -21.08 -7.52
C SER A 105 -6.60 -22.50 -7.44
N SER A 106 -7.79 -22.66 -8.00
CA SER A 106 -8.42 -23.99 -8.17
C SER A 106 -7.93 -24.76 -9.41
N LEU A 107 -7.05 -24.12 -10.22
CA LEU A 107 -6.49 -24.74 -11.42
C LEU A 107 -5.35 -25.68 -11.03
N ALA A 108 -5.28 -26.84 -11.65
CA ALA A 108 -4.28 -27.85 -11.31
C ALA A 108 -2.83 -27.34 -11.45
N ASP A 109 -2.54 -26.60 -12.52
CA ASP A 109 -1.23 -26.00 -12.75
C ASP A 109 -0.97 -24.76 -11.86
N GLY A 110 -2.00 -24.25 -11.21
CA GLY A 110 -1.96 -23.08 -10.32
C GLY A 110 -1.86 -23.42 -8.83
N ALA A 111 -1.72 -24.67 -8.45
CA ALA A 111 -1.63 -25.07 -7.04
C ALA A 111 -0.56 -24.27 -6.29
N GLY A 112 -0.91 -23.79 -5.10
CA GLY A 112 -0.05 -22.91 -4.29
C GLY A 112 0.14 -21.51 -4.85
N SER A 113 -0.57 -21.11 -5.90
CA SER A 113 -0.53 -19.76 -6.51
C SER A 113 -1.85 -19.03 -6.27
N LEU A 114 -1.87 -17.71 -6.49
CA LEU A 114 -3.08 -16.91 -6.31
C LEU A 114 -4.10 -17.16 -7.43
N GLY A 115 -5.31 -17.50 -7.06
CA GLY A 115 -6.46 -17.59 -7.95
C GLY A 115 -7.03 -16.22 -8.28
N MET A 116 -7.61 -16.06 -9.45
CA MET A 116 -8.27 -14.82 -9.84
C MET A 116 -9.65 -14.71 -9.20
N ILE A 117 -9.98 -13.52 -8.73
CA ILE A 117 -11.31 -13.15 -8.22
C ILE A 117 -11.88 -12.09 -9.16
N GLY A 118 -12.95 -12.44 -9.90
CA GLY A 118 -13.55 -11.53 -10.86
C GLY A 118 -14.24 -12.25 -12.01
N THR A 119 -14.32 -11.57 -13.15
CA THR A 119 -14.93 -12.15 -14.37
C THR A 119 -13.94 -12.84 -15.28
N ALA A 120 -12.64 -12.57 -15.14
CA ALA A 120 -11.58 -13.28 -15.82
C ALA A 120 -11.43 -14.71 -15.27
N GLN A 121 -11.19 -15.70 -16.14
CA GLN A 121 -11.06 -17.10 -15.74
C GLN A 121 -9.97 -17.82 -16.53
N GLY A 122 -9.54 -18.98 -16.02
CA GLY A 122 -8.63 -19.90 -16.72
C GLY A 122 -7.16 -19.53 -16.61
N ALA A 123 -6.79 -18.55 -15.77
CA ALA A 123 -5.42 -18.21 -15.46
C ALA A 123 -5.26 -17.99 -13.94
N TYR A 124 -4.03 -17.84 -13.49
CA TYR A 124 -3.68 -17.57 -12.09
C TYR A 124 -2.49 -16.59 -12.00
N ILE A 125 -2.26 -16.03 -10.83
CA ILE A 125 -1.11 -15.16 -10.59
C ILE A 125 0.04 -16.00 -10.04
N LEU A 126 1.13 -16.04 -10.80
CA LEU A 126 2.39 -16.63 -10.39
C LEU A 126 3.26 -15.55 -9.77
N MET A 127 3.60 -15.71 -8.50
CA MET A 127 4.60 -14.88 -7.83
C MET A 127 5.94 -15.61 -7.77
N SER A 128 7.03 -14.83 -7.88
CA SER A 128 8.39 -15.38 -7.78
C SER A 128 9.28 -14.41 -6.98
N GLN A 129 10.26 -14.98 -6.30
CA GLN A 129 11.33 -14.24 -5.63
C GLN A 129 12.34 -13.68 -6.65
N ALA A 130 13.26 -12.85 -6.20
CA ALA A 130 14.31 -12.27 -7.04
C ALA A 130 15.23 -13.30 -7.70
N ASP A 131 15.41 -14.46 -7.08
CA ASP A 131 16.17 -15.60 -7.61
C ASP A 131 15.38 -16.46 -8.61
N GLY A 132 14.11 -16.12 -8.86
CA GLY A 132 13.20 -16.86 -9.72
C GLY A 132 12.46 -18.01 -9.04
N ALA A 133 12.71 -18.29 -7.77
CA ALA A 133 11.99 -19.31 -7.03
C ALA A 133 10.50 -18.95 -6.92
N LYS A 134 9.62 -19.92 -7.18
CA LYS A 134 8.18 -19.73 -7.02
C LYS A 134 7.84 -19.40 -5.56
N VAL A 135 6.99 -18.42 -5.37
CA VAL A 135 6.35 -18.15 -4.09
C VAL A 135 5.08 -18.97 -3.98
N GLU A 136 4.98 -19.79 -2.95
CA GLU A 136 3.80 -20.59 -2.66
C GLU A 136 3.00 -19.97 -1.52
N LEU A 137 1.68 -19.97 -1.65
CA LEU A 137 0.80 -19.44 -0.60
C LEU A 137 0.90 -20.29 0.67
N ASN A 138 0.88 -19.61 1.82
CA ASN A 138 0.98 -20.22 3.15
C ASN A 138 2.32 -20.93 3.42
N VAL A 139 3.31 -20.77 2.54
CA VAL A 139 4.67 -21.29 2.71
C VAL A 139 5.65 -20.13 2.84
N PRO A 140 6.54 -20.12 3.83
CA PRO A 140 7.57 -19.11 3.93
C PRO A 140 8.48 -19.11 2.69
N THR A 141 8.85 -17.93 2.21
CA THR A 141 9.83 -17.78 1.12
C THR A 141 11.24 -18.19 1.59
N GLY A 142 12.18 -18.22 0.65
CA GLY A 142 13.59 -18.33 1.00
C GLY A 142 14.02 -17.20 1.95
N GLU A 143 14.96 -17.52 2.83
CA GLU A 143 15.53 -16.59 3.79
C GLU A 143 16.33 -15.48 3.09
N GLN A 144 16.09 -14.24 3.48
CA GLN A 144 16.87 -13.09 3.03
C GLN A 144 17.57 -12.44 4.22
N THR A 145 18.86 -12.17 4.09
CA THR A 145 19.64 -11.53 5.16
C THR A 145 19.30 -10.05 5.24
N VAL A 146 19.08 -9.57 6.45
CA VAL A 146 18.78 -8.16 6.74
C VAL A 146 20.04 -7.45 7.22
N SER A 147 20.30 -6.27 6.66
CA SER A 147 21.39 -5.37 7.05
C SER A 147 20.85 -4.18 7.85
N ASN A 148 21.74 -3.48 8.58
CA ASN A 148 21.36 -2.22 9.23
C ASN A 148 20.87 -1.18 8.22
N GLY A 149 19.83 -0.43 8.59
CA GLY A 149 19.22 0.59 7.75
C GLY A 149 18.09 0.02 6.88
N ASN A 150 18.04 0.41 5.61
CA ASN A 150 16.96 0.03 4.72
C ASN A 150 17.27 -1.26 3.95
N ASN A 151 16.27 -2.11 3.79
CA ASN A 151 16.34 -3.35 3.03
C ASN A 151 15.13 -3.46 2.11
N THR A 152 15.31 -4.11 0.97
CA THR A 152 14.26 -4.30 -0.03
C THR A 152 14.08 -5.79 -0.31
N LEU A 153 12.89 -6.30 -0.07
CA LEU A 153 12.50 -7.65 -0.43
C LEU A 153 11.81 -7.62 -1.79
N SER A 154 12.47 -8.11 -2.82
CA SER A 154 12.03 -7.99 -4.21
C SER A 154 11.31 -9.25 -4.69
N PHE A 155 10.20 -9.04 -5.38
CA PHE A 155 9.35 -10.09 -5.96
C PHE A 155 8.90 -9.70 -7.36
N THR A 156 8.37 -10.66 -8.08
CA THR A 156 7.67 -10.44 -9.35
C THR A 156 6.33 -11.15 -9.34
N ALA A 157 5.37 -10.60 -10.07
CA ALA A 157 4.08 -11.21 -10.31
C ALA A 157 3.78 -11.26 -11.82
N ALA A 158 3.25 -12.37 -12.29
CA ALA A 158 2.84 -12.57 -13.67
C ALA A 158 1.53 -13.34 -13.74
N LEU A 159 0.74 -13.12 -14.80
CA LEU A 159 -0.37 -14.00 -15.12
C LEU A 159 0.14 -15.22 -15.87
N LYS A 160 -0.33 -16.40 -15.49
CA LYS A 160 -0.05 -17.64 -16.18
C LYS A 160 -1.34 -18.39 -16.48
N GLY A 161 -1.40 -18.95 -17.67
CA GLY A 161 -2.52 -19.79 -18.08
C GLY A 161 -2.61 -21.06 -17.25
N GLY A 162 -3.82 -21.55 -17.03
CA GLY A 162 -4.14 -22.64 -16.10
C GLY A 162 -3.93 -24.06 -16.64
N GLY A 163 -3.24 -24.20 -17.77
CA GLY A 163 -2.94 -25.49 -18.38
C GLY A 163 -4.03 -26.03 -19.31
N ALA A 164 -3.82 -27.24 -19.83
CA ALA A 164 -4.63 -27.84 -20.90
C ALA A 164 -6.13 -27.99 -20.58
N GLY A 165 -6.48 -28.07 -19.30
CA GLY A 165 -7.88 -28.20 -18.85
C GLY A 165 -8.57 -26.83 -18.62
N ALA A 166 -7.85 -25.73 -18.73
CA ALA A 166 -8.38 -24.39 -18.48
C ALA A 166 -8.96 -23.77 -19.74
N THR A 167 -10.02 -22.97 -19.57
CA THR A 167 -10.53 -22.08 -20.64
C THR A 167 -10.23 -20.65 -20.24
N ILE A 168 -9.40 -19.96 -21.03
CA ILE A 168 -9.06 -18.55 -20.79
C ILE A 168 -10.25 -17.69 -21.19
N VAL A 169 -10.88 -17.03 -20.21
CA VAL A 169 -12.00 -16.12 -20.41
C VAL A 169 -11.52 -14.70 -20.11
N PRO A 170 -11.58 -13.78 -21.10
CA PRO A 170 -11.28 -12.37 -20.86
C PRO A 170 -12.23 -11.74 -19.83
N GLY A 171 -11.68 -10.86 -19.00
CA GLY A 171 -12.44 -10.18 -17.95
C GLY A 171 -11.53 -9.35 -17.06
N SER A 172 -12.07 -8.84 -15.98
CA SER A 172 -11.31 -8.14 -14.92
C SER A 172 -11.15 -9.04 -13.70
N PHE A 173 -10.11 -8.78 -12.93
CA PHE A 173 -9.85 -9.46 -11.66
C PHE A 173 -9.23 -8.51 -10.65
N GLN A 174 -9.40 -8.83 -9.37
CA GLN A 174 -8.74 -8.18 -8.25
C GLN A 174 -8.50 -9.25 -7.18
N VAL A 175 -7.26 -9.42 -6.74
CA VAL A 175 -6.88 -10.48 -5.80
C VAL A 175 -6.23 -9.87 -4.56
N PRO A 176 -6.99 -9.66 -3.48
CA PRO A 176 -6.42 -9.26 -2.20
C PRO A 176 -5.46 -10.35 -1.69
N THR A 177 -4.27 -9.93 -1.33
CA THR A 177 -3.20 -10.80 -0.85
C THR A 177 -2.56 -10.15 0.36
N ASN A 178 -2.44 -10.88 1.45
CA ASN A 178 -1.76 -10.41 2.66
C ASN A 178 -0.37 -11.05 2.72
N PHE A 179 0.54 -10.39 3.43
CA PHE A 179 1.85 -10.97 3.75
C PHE A 179 2.17 -10.83 5.24
N VAL A 180 2.99 -11.74 5.73
CA VAL A 180 3.54 -11.73 7.09
C VAL A 180 5.05 -11.92 7.00
N LEU A 181 5.79 -11.13 7.74
CA LEU A 181 7.23 -11.23 7.89
C LEU A 181 7.56 -12.05 9.14
N ALA A 182 8.53 -12.96 9.03
CA ALA A 182 9.09 -13.67 10.17
C ALA A 182 10.61 -13.51 10.18
N TYR A 183 11.15 -13.12 11.31
CA TYR A 183 12.59 -12.92 11.54
C TYR A 183 13.18 -14.08 12.34
N GLN A 184 14.40 -14.49 11.99
CA GLN A 184 15.15 -15.58 12.64
C GLN A 184 16.57 -15.15 12.93
#